data_91b27741396f17d9e8308ae47108b936
#
_entry.id   91b27741396f17d9e8308ae47108b936
#
_cell.length_a   1.000
_cell.length_b   1.000
_cell.length_c   1.000
_cell.angle_alpha   90.00
_cell.angle_beta   90.00
_cell.angle_gamma   90.00
#
_symmetry.space_group_name_H-M   'P 1'
#
loop_
_entity.id
_entity.type
_entity.pdbx_description
1 polymer ?
#
loop_
_entity_poly.entity_id
_entity_poly.type
_entity_poly.pdbx_seq_one_letter_code
_entity_poly.pdbx_strand_id
1 'polypeptide(L)'
;MADLSVKIGGLKLKNPVMTASGTFGYGLEFADFVPLEEIGGIIVKGTTLNPREGNDYPRMAETPQGMLNCVGLQNKGVDYFCRNIYPQIKDIDTNMIVNVSGSSPDDYAECAARINELENIPAIELNISCPNVKQGGMAFGVTTTGAASVVRAVRERYNKPIIVK
;
A
#
# COMPACT_ATOMS: atom_id res chain seq x y z
N MET A 1 30.60 -3.74 10.48
CA MET A 1 29.18 -3.38 10.74
C MET A 1 28.35 -4.64 10.74
N ALA A 2 27.33 -4.75 11.58
CA ALA A 2 26.42 -5.89 11.58
C ALA A 2 25.59 -5.91 10.28
N ASP A 3 25.37 -7.11 9.72
CA ASP A 3 24.43 -7.29 8.62
C ASP A 3 22.99 -7.26 9.20
N LEU A 4 22.21 -6.25 8.81
CA LEU A 4 20.82 -6.07 9.24
C LEU A 4 19.82 -6.59 8.19
N SER A 5 20.30 -7.17 7.09
CA SER A 5 19.41 -7.64 6.02
C SER A 5 18.48 -8.75 6.48
N VAL A 6 17.22 -8.69 6.03
CA VAL A 6 16.20 -9.70 6.34
C VAL A 6 15.47 -10.15 5.07
N LYS A 7 14.87 -11.33 5.11
CA LYS A 7 14.02 -11.84 4.03
C LYS A 7 12.62 -12.10 4.56
N ILE A 8 11.62 -11.60 3.83
CA ILE A 8 10.19 -11.82 4.10
C ILE A 8 9.59 -12.44 2.84
N GLY A 9 9.28 -13.74 2.89
CA GLY A 9 8.92 -14.46 1.67
C GLY A 9 10.03 -14.35 0.61
N GLY A 10 9.69 -13.90 -0.59
CA GLY A 10 10.66 -13.63 -1.66
C GLY A 10 11.30 -12.25 -1.63
N LEU A 11 10.90 -11.37 -0.70
CA LEU A 11 11.36 -9.99 -0.61
C LEU A 11 12.61 -9.88 0.28
N LYS A 12 13.69 -9.29 -0.25
CA LYS A 12 14.91 -9.00 0.51
C LYS A 12 14.93 -7.52 0.90
N LEU A 13 15.03 -7.26 2.21
CA LEU A 13 15.15 -5.91 2.78
C LEU A 13 16.58 -5.70 3.29
N LYS A 14 17.13 -4.50 3.12
CA LYS A 14 18.48 -4.15 3.63
C LYS A 14 18.53 -4.07 5.16
N ASN A 15 17.38 -3.82 5.80
CA ASN A 15 17.17 -3.86 7.25
C ASN A 15 15.67 -4.09 7.54
N PRO A 16 15.28 -4.43 8.79
CA PRO A 16 13.88 -4.77 9.12
C PRO A 16 12.96 -3.58 9.28
N VAL A 17 13.44 -2.34 9.10
CA VAL A 17 12.61 -1.14 9.28
C VAL A 17 11.76 -0.91 8.05
N MET A 18 10.45 -0.82 8.25
CA MET A 18 9.48 -0.51 7.20
C MET A 18 8.51 0.57 7.68
N THR A 19 8.10 1.45 6.78
CA THR A 19 7.00 2.37 7.09
C THR A 19 5.64 1.68 6.97
N ALA A 20 4.63 2.23 7.64
CA ALA A 20 3.26 1.73 7.53
C ALA A 20 2.46 2.55 6.50
N SER A 21 1.62 1.86 5.71
CA SER A 21 0.68 2.55 4.81
C SER A 21 -0.26 3.48 5.58
N GLY A 22 -0.51 4.64 5.01
CA GLY A 22 -1.34 5.68 5.62
C GLY A 22 -0.61 6.66 6.52
N THR A 23 0.69 6.47 6.78
CA THR A 23 1.50 7.33 7.66
C THR A 23 2.67 8.02 6.96
N PHE A 24 3.04 7.59 5.75
CA PHE A 24 4.27 8.03 5.09
C PHE A 24 4.07 8.49 3.63
N GLY A 25 2.85 8.83 3.24
CA GLY A 25 2.55 9.31 1.88
C GLY A 25 3.08 8.38 0.79
N TYR A 26 3.79 8.93 -0.17
CA TYR A 26 4.55 8.18 -1.18
C TYR A 26 6.06 8.09 -0.86
N GLY A 27 6.46 8.59 0.32
CA GLY A 27 7.83 8.68 0.78
C GLY A 27 8.46 10.04 0.48
N LEU A 28 8.24 10.61 -0.69
CA LEU A 28 8.84 11.89 -1.13
C LEU A 28 8.54 13.05 -0.19
N GLU A 29 7.37 13.04 0.44
CA GLU A 29 6.93 14.06 1.39
C GLU A 29 7.82 14.11 2.65
N PHE A 30 8.62 13.06 2.88
CA PHE A 30 9.50 12.93 4.04
C PHE A 30 10.99 12.94 3.68
N ALA A 31 11.35 13.10 2.40
CA ALA A 31 12.73 13.02 1.93
C ALA A 31 13.66 14.07 2.58
N ASP A 32 13.12 15.24 2.94
CA ASP A 32 13.88 16.29 3.62
C ASP A 32 14.16 15.98 5.11
N PHE A 33 13.46 14.99 5.68
CA PHE A 33 13.55 14.63 7.11
C PHE A 33 14.26 13.29 7.35
N VAL A 34 14.14 12.38 6.38
CA VAL A 34 14.66 11.00 6.51
C VAL A 34 15.29 10.58 5.19
N PRO A 35 16.54 10.07 5.20
CA PRO A 35 17.13 9.45 4.02
C PRO A 35 16.33 8.19 3.65
N LEU A 36 15.56 8.26 2.57
CA LEU A 36 14.64 7.19 2.18
C LEU A 36 15.38 5.88 1.86
N GLU A 37 16.60 6.00 1.33
CA GLU A 37 17.49 4.88 1.00
C GLU A 37 18.00 4.11 2.23
N GLU A 38 17.92 4.67 3.43
CA GLU A 38 18.28 3.97 4.67
C GLU A 38 17.15 3.09 5.22
N ILE A 39 15.93 3.26 4.73
CA ILE A 39 14.75 2.48 5.15
C ILE A 39 14.73 1.16 4.36
N GLY A 40 14.48 0.03 5.04
CA GLY A 40 14.42 -1.30 4.41
C GLY A 40 13.25 -1.50 3.46
N GLY A 41 12.12 -0.79 3.71
CA GLY A 41 10.97 -0.78 2.82
C GLY A 41 9.98 0.33 3.13
N ILE A 42 9.41 0.94 2.10
CA ILE A 42 8.40 1.98 2.22
C ILE A 42 7.07 1.47 1.65
N ILE A 43 6.08 1.35 2.53
CA ILE A 43 4.72 1.04 2.09
C ILE A 43 4.02 2.36 1.78
N VAL A 44 3.82 2.61 0.50
CA VAL A 44 3.26 3.86 0.02
C VAL A 44 1.74 3.94 0.23
N LYS A 45 1.20 5.13 0.04
CA LYS A 45 -0.23 5.44 0.17
C LYS A 45 -1.12 4.43 -0.53
N GLY A 46 -2.24 4.08 0.11
CA GLY A 46 -3.26 3.20 -0.45
C GLY A 46 -3.75 3.66 -1.81
N THR A 47 -3.68 2.74 -2.78
CA THR A 47 -4.02 2.94 -4.18
C THR A 47 -5.20 2.05 -4.55
N THR A 48 -6.20 2.61 -5.20
CA THR A 48 -7.39 1.89 -5.71
C THR A 48 -7.42 1.89 -7.24
N LEU A 49 -8.21 1.01 -7.83
CA LEU A 49 -8.37 0.96 -9.30
C LEU A 49 -8.78 2.33 -9.84
N ASN A 50 -9.85 2.88 -9.31
CA ASN A 50 -10.38 4.21 -9.65
C ASN A 50 -10.04 5.25 -8.57
N PRO A 51 -10.02 6.55 -8.90
CA PRO A 51 -9.89 7.61 -7.91
C PRO A 51 -10.96 7.55 -6.81
N ARG A 52 -10.59 7.94 -5.58
CA ARG A 52 -11.51 8.07 -4.44
C ARG A 52 -11.30 9.41 -3.76
N GLU A 53 -12.38 10.16 -3.57
CA GLU A 53 -12.37 11.45 -2.85
C GLU A 53 -12.21 11.26 -1.33
N GLY A 54 -12.51 10.04 -0.83
CA GLY A 54 -12.56 9.77 0.60
C GLY A 54 -13.91 10.15 1.20
N ASN A 55 -13.95 10.21 2.53
CA ASN A 55 -15.15 10.61 3.27
C ASN A 55 -15.24 12.13 3.38
N ASP A 56 -16.45 12.65 3.64
CA ASP A 56 -16.70 14.07 3.86
C ASP A 56 -15.99 14.58 5.14
N TYR A 57 -15.81 15.89 5.20
CA TYR A 57 -15.25 16.57 6.38
C TYR A 57 -16.34 16.80 7.45
N PRO A 58 -15.96 16.82 8.76
CA PRO A 58 -14.63 16.61 9.33
C PRO A 58 -14.26 15.12 9.35
N ARG A 59 -13.03 14.77 9.00
CA ARG A 59 -12.58 13.39 8.92
C ARG A 59 -11.28 13.08 9.68
N MET A 60 -10.79 14.08 10.42
CA MET A 60 -9.70 13.95 11.37
C MET A 60 -10.00 14.75 12.62
N ALA A 61 -9.67 14.23 13.79
CA ALA A 61 -9.83 14.90 15.08
C ALA A 61 -8.68 14.54 16.02
N GLU A 62 -8.07 15.56 16.63
CA GLU A 62 -7.05 15.36 17.65
C GLU A 62 -7.67 14.88 18.96
N THR A 63 -6.92 14.09 19.69
CA THR A 63 -7.24 13.65 21.06
C THR A 63 -6.04 13.93 21.96
N PRO A 64 -6.18 13.91 23.29
CA PRO A 64 -5.06 14.20 24.19
C PRO A 64 -3.83 13.30 24.01
N GLN A 65 -3.98 12.13 23.40
CA GLN A 65 -2.91 11.14 23.23
C GLN A 65 -2.77 10.62 21.80
N GLY A 66 -3.37 11.27 20.82
CA GLY A 66 -3.29 10.82 19.44
C GLY A 66 -4.27 11.50 18.51
N MET A 67 -4.69 10.78 17.47
CA MET A 67 -5.57 11.29 16.44
C MET A 67 -6.57 10.22 15.98
N LEU A 68 -7.84 10.58 15.89
CA LEU A 68 -8.86 9.80 15.22
C LEU A 68 -8.96 10.21 13.75
N ASN A 69 -9.18 9.24 12.85
CA ASN A 69 -9.42 9.55 11.46
C ASN A 69 -10.47 8.62 10.84
N CYS A 70 -11.13 9.14 9.82
CA CYS A 70 -12.00 8.39 8.91
C CYS A 70 -11.80 8.86 7.46
N VAL A 71 -10.55 8.95 7.01
CA VAL A 71 -10.20 9.53 5.68
C VAL A 71 -10.86 8.82 4.51
N GLY A 72 -11.07 7.49 4.56
CA GLY A 72 -11.81 6.77 3.53
C GLY A 72 -11.02 6.47 2.26
N LEU A 73 -9.72 6.20 2.36
CA LEU A 73 -8.84 5.81 1.25
C LEU A 73 -8.77 6.87 0.13
N GLN A 74 -8.75 8.15 0.45
CA GLN A 74 -8.57 9.21 -0.54
C GLN A 74 -7.29 8.97 -1.36
N ASN A 75 -7.44 8.82 -2.68
CA ASN A 75 -6.32 8.66 -3.61
C ASN A 75 -6.78 8.93 -5.05
N LYS A 76 -5.82 9.12 -5.97
CA LYS A 76 -6.09 9.46 -7.37
C LYS A 76 -6.15 8.26 -8.31
N GLY A 77 -6.18 7.02 -7.77
CA GLY A 77 -6.26 5.78 -8.53
C GLY A 77 -4.91 5.29 -9.09
N VAL A 78 -4.90 4.05 -9.56
CA VAL A 78 -3.69 3.37 -10.03
C VAL A 78 -3.09 4.00 -11.28
N ASP A 79 -3.90 4.52 -12.20
CA ASP A 79 -3.40 5.18 -13.40
C ASP A 79 -2.60 6.44 -13.08
N TYR A 80 -3.07 7.22 -12.10
CA TYR A 80 -2.33 8.37 -11.61
C TYR A 80 -1.03 7.94 -10.93
N PHE A 81 -1.09 6.89 -10.11
CA PHE A 81 0.11 6.33 -9.49
C PHE A 81 1.16 5.95 -10.53
N CYS A 82 0.79 5.16 -11.54
CA CYS A 82 1.71 4.71 -12.58
C CYS A 82 2.32 5.86 -13.40
N ARG A 83 1.53 6.88 -13.72
CA ARG A 83 1.98 7.98 -14.59
C ARG A 83 2.71 9.10 -13.86
N ASN A 84 2.33 9.39 -12.62
CA ASN A 84 2.78 10.59 -11.91
C ASN A 84 3.65 10.30 -10.68
N ILE A 85 3.38 9.21 -9.96
CA ILE A 85 4.11 8.89 -8.72
C ILE A 85 5.26 7.94 -8.99
N TYR A 86 4.99 6.81 -9.64
CA TYR A 86 6.00 5.79 -9.93
C TYR A 86 7.29 6.34 -10.56
N PRO A 87 7.26 7.23 -11.57
CA PRO A 87 8.48 7.79 -12.15
C PRO A 87 9.37 8.54 -11.16
N GLN A 88 8.79 9.06 -10.09
CA GLN A 88 9.52 9.83 -9.07
C GLN A 88 10.14 8.95 -7.99
N ILE A 89 9.59 7.75 -7.75
CA ILE A 89 10.01 6.87 -6.65
C ILE A 89 10.78 5.63 -7.12
N LYS A 90 10.71 5.27 -8.40
CA LYS A 90 11.24 4.01 -8.93
C LYS A 90 12.76 3.85 -8.80
N ASP A 91 13.50 4.95 -8.72
CA ASP A 91 14.96 4.95 -8.68
C ASP A 91 15.52 5.16 -7.25
N ILE A 92 14.65 5.28 -6.24
CA ILE A 92 15.06 5.34 -4.83
C ILE A 92 15.52 3.94 -4.38
N ASP A 93 16.74 3.85 -3.84
CA ASP A 93 17.33 2.58 -3.39
C ASP A 93 16.67 2.06 -2.10
N THR A 94 15.38 1.70 -2.19
CA THR A 94 14.63 1.00 -1.15
C THR A 94 13.50 0.19 -1.76
N ASN A 95 12.90 -0.71 -0.98
CA ASN A 95 11.74 -1.47 -1.46
C ASN A 95 10.46 -0.62 -1.39
N MET A 96 10.06 -0.05 -2.54
CA MET A 96 8.77 0.63 -2.66
C MET A 96 7.65 -0.40 -2.82
N ILE A 97 6.78 -0.52 -1.81
CA ILE A 97 5.69 -1.49 -1.75
C ILE A 97 4.37 -0.75 -1.87
N VAL A 98 3.56 -1.12 -2.87
CA VAL A 98 2.29 -0.41 -3.08
C VAL A 98 1.19 -1.04 -2.25
N ASN A 99 0.54 -0.23 -1.39
CA ASN A 99 -0.67 -0.63 -0.70
C ASN A 99 -1.85 -0.59 -1.67
N VAL A 100 -2.51 -1.73 -1.87
CA VAL A 100 -3.64 -1.91 -2.81
C VAL A 100 -4.92 -2.11 -2.05
N SER A 101 -5.95 -1.36 -2.42
CA SER A 101 -7.30 -1.47 -1.89
C SER A 101 -8.33 -1.55 -3.02
N GLY A 102 -9.46 -2.20 -2.76
CA GLY A 102 -10.55 -2.34 -3.73
C GLY A 102 -11.90 -2.49 -3.04
N SER A 103 -12.98 -2.41 -3.82
CA SER A 103 -14.35 -2.65 -3.37
C SER A 103 -14.85 -4.05 -3.74
N SER A 104 -14.16 -4.73 -4.64
CA SER A 104 -14.39 -6.11 -5.05
C SER A 104 -13.06 -6.84 -5.26
N PRO A 105 -13.02 -8.19 -5.25
CA PRO A 105 -11.81 -8.94 -5.60
C PRO A 105 -11.24 -8.55 -6.97
N ASP A 106 -12.09 -8.25 -7.95
CA ASP A 106 -11.70 -7.82 -9.29
C ASP A 106 -11.01 -6.46 -9.28
N ASP A 107 -11.46 -5.49 -8.44
CA ASP A 107 -10.80 -4.20 -8.30
C ASP A 107 -9.37 -4.37 -7.78
N TYR A 108 -9.17 -5.24 -6.77
CA TYR A 108 -7.82 -5.57 -6.25
C TYR A 108 -6.96 -6.20 -7.34
N ALA A 109 -7.50 -7.18 -8.08
CA ALA A 109 -6.78 -7.91 -9.09
C ALA A 109 -6.37 -7.02 -10.27
N GLU A 110 -7.26 -6.15 -10.75
CA GLU A 110 -6.97 -5.23 -11.86
C GLU A 110 -5.98 -4.15 -11.43
N CYS A 111 -6.13 -3.60 -10.23
CA CYS A 111 -5.15 -2.65 -9.68
C CYS A 111 -3.76 -3.29 -9.56
N ALA A 112 -3.69 -4.51 -9.01
CA ALA A 112 -2.44 -5.25 -8.87
C ALA A 112 -1.81 -5.59 -10.23
N ALA A 113 -2.61 -5.95 -11.23
CA ALA A 113 -2.13 -6.23 -12.58
C ALA A 113 -1.38 -5.05 -13.20
N ARG A 114 -1.91 -3.83 -13.06
CA ARG A 114 -1.23 -2.61 -13.55
C ARG A 114 0.07 -2.33 -12.81
N ILE A 115 0.12 -2.62 -11.51
CA ILE A 115 1.33 -2.47 -10.69
C ILE A 115 2.34 -3.57 -11.04
N ASN A 116 1.90 -4.75 -11.46
CA ASN A 116 2.78 -5.86 -11.85
C ASN A 116 3.73 -5.50 -13.00
N GLU A 117 3.29 -4.63 -13.90
CA GLU A 117 4.08 -4.14 -15.04
C GLU A 117 5.20 -3.15 -14.64
N LEU A 118 5.22 -2.68 -13.39
CA LEU A 118 6.21 -1.72 -12.91
C LEU A 118 7.46 -2.46 -12.42
N GLU A 119 8.63 -2.15 -13.02
CA GLU A 119 9.88 -2.88 -12.79
C GLU A 119 10.36 -2.82 -11.34
N ASN A 120 10.54 -1.65 -10.77
CA ASN A 120 11.15 -1.43 -9.45
C ASN A 120 10.13 -1.43 -8.30
N ILE A 121 8.94 -2.03 -8.50
CA ILE A 121 7.98 -2.30 -7.42
C ILE A 121 8.07 -3.80 -7.08
N PRO A 122 8.76 -4.17 -5.98
CA PRO A 122 9.07 -5.56 -5.69
C PRO A 122 7.91 -6.33 -5.05
N ALA A 123 6.92 -5.65 -4.50
CA ALA A 123 5.79 -6.26 -3.78
C ALA A 123 4.59 -5.34 -3.71
N ILE A 124 3.43 -5.90 -3.35
CA ILE A 124 2.24 -5.15 -2.95
C ILE A 124 1.79 -5.56 -1.54
N GLU A 125 1.09 -4.64 -0.86
CA GLU A 125 0.37 -4.90 0.39
C GLU A 125 -1.13 -4.81 0.11
N LEU A 126 -1.87 -5.91 0.29
CA LEU A 126 -3.33 -5.94 0.15
C LEU A 126 -3.99 -5.43 1.43
N ASN A 127 -4.68 -4.31 1.34
CA ASN A 127 -5.40 -3.73 2.46
C ASN A 127 -6.84 -4.26 2.53
N ILE A 128 -7.03 -5.33 3.28
CA ILE A 128 -8.35 -5.93 3.54
C ILE A 128 -8.86 -5.65 4.96
N SER A 129 -8.28 -4.67 5.65
CA SER A 129 -8.60 -4.34 7.05
C SER A 129 -9.17 -2.93 7.25
N CYS A 130 -9.32 -2.12 6.19
CA CYS A 130 -9.76 -0.72 6.33
C CYS A 130 -11.21 -0.63 6.82
N PRO A 131 -11.48 -0.05 8.02
CA PRO A 131 -12.84 0.13 8.53
C PRO A 131 -13.56 1.36 7.94
N ASN A 132 -12.81 2.27 7.30
CA ASN A 132 -13.27 3.58 6.87
C ASN A 132 -13.91 3.58 5.46
N VAL A 133 -14.33 2.42 4.98
CA VAL A 133 -14.99 2.27 3.66
C VAL A 133 -16.27 1.46 3.80
N LYS A 134 -17.33 1.87 3.09
CA LYS A 134 -18.63 1.18 3.12
C LYS A 134 -18.62 -0.17 2.40
N GLN A 135 -17.75 -0.33 1.40
CA GLN A 135 -17.56 -1.58 0.64
C GLN A 135 -16.06 -1.84 0.47
N GLY A 136 -15.65 -3.12 0.60
CA GLY A 136 -14.24 -3.50 0.55
C GLY A 136 -13.55 -3.47 1.93
N GLY A 137 -12.23 -3.47 1.95
CA GLY A 137 -11.44 -3.40 3.17
C GLY A 137 -11.84 -4.48 4.19
N MET A 138 -12.25 -4.06 5.37
CA MET A 138 -12.58 -4.96 6.50
C MET A 138 -13.65 -6.01 6.16
N ALA A 139 -14.55 -5.74 5.20
CA ALA A 139 -15.56 -6.73 4.80
C ALA A 139 -14.95 -8.03 4.25
N PHE A 140 -13.76 -7.96 3.66
CA PHE A 140 -13.02 -9.13 3.22
C PHE A 140 -12.13 -9.72 4.32
N GLY A 141 -11.52 -8.88 5.16
CA GLY A 141 -10.55 -9.31 6.16
C GLY A 141 -11.14 -10.03 7.39
N VAL A 142 -12.45 -9.89 7.65
CA VAL A 142 -13.09 -10.49 8.83
C VAL A 142 -13.45 -11.98 8.66
N THR A 143 -13.31 -12.52 7.46
CA THR A 143 -13.56 -13.94 7.20
C THR A 143 -12.44 -14.58 6.37
N THR A 144 -12.16 -15.85 6.61
CA THR A 144 -11.17 -16.62 5.82
C THR A 144 -11.56 -16.70 4.35
N THR A 145 -12.85 -16.86 4.05
CA THR A 145 -13.37 -16.92 2.67
C THR A 145 -13.18 -15.58 1.95
N GLY A 146 -13.48 -14.47 2.62
CA GLY A 146 -13.31 -13.14 2.07
C GLY A 146 -11.83 -12.84 1.78
N ALA A 147 -10.95 -13.07 2.73
CA ALA A 147 -9.51 -12.90 2.55
C ALA A 147 -8.98 -13.77 1.40
N ALA A 148 -9.36 -15.05 1.37
CA ALA A 148 -8.95 -15.98 0.33
C ALA A 148 -9.44 -15.56 -1.06
N SER A 149 -10.66 -15.00 -1.17
CA SER A 149 -11.20 -14.55 -2.46
C SER A 149 -10.36 -13.44 -3.08
N VAL A 150 -9.99 -12.43 -2.28
CA VAL A 150 -9.13 -11.33 -2.74
C VAL A 150 -7.73 -11.83 -3.11
N VAL A 151 -7.11 -12.63 -2.24
CA VAL A 151 -5.74 -13.13 -2.48
C VAL A 151 -5.68 -14.00 -3.74
N ARG A 152 -6.67 -14.86 -4.00
CA ARG A 152 -6.73 -15.68 -5.21
C ARG A 152 -6.87 -14.83 -6.47
N ALA A 153 -7.85 -13.91 -6.49
CA ALA A 153 -8.06 -13.03 -7.62
C ALA A 153 -6.81 -12.21 -7.97
N VAL A 154 -6.14 -11.68 -6.94
CA VAL A 154 -4.88 -10.93 -7.14
C VAL A 154 -3.77 -11.85 -7.63
N ARG A 155 -3.61 -13.06 -7.07
CA ARG A 155 -2.52 -13.97 -7.44
C ARG A 155 -2.61 -14.44 -8.90
N GLU A 156 -3.79 -14.50 -9.47
CA GLU A 156 -3.99 -14.82 -10.90
C GLU A 156 -3.40 -13.76 -11.84
N ARG A 157 -3.25 -12.53 -11.38
CA ARG A 157 -2.79 -11.38 -12.18
C ARG A 157 -1.51 -10.70 -11.68
N TYR A 158 -0.97 -11.14 -10.53
CA TYR A 158 0.21 -10.57 -9.91
C TYR A 158 1.19 -11.67 -9.50
N ASN A 159 2.40 -11.64 -10.03
CA ASN A 159 3.40 -12.73 -9.86
C ASN A 159 4.47 -12.44 -8.81
N LYS A 160 4.55 -11.21 -8.29
CA LYS A 160 5.53 -10.81 -7.27
C LYS A 160 5.00 -11.08 -5.84
N PRO A 161 5.81 -10.86 -4.78
CA PRO A 161 5.40 -11.00 -3.38
C PRO A 161 4.13 -10.21 -3.03
N ILE A 162 3.24 -10.85 -2.24
CA ILE A 162 2.02 -10.25 -1.69
C ILE A 162 2.11 -10.27 -0.18
N ILE A 163 1.91 -9.12 0.45
CA ILE A 163 1.71 -8.95 1.88
C ILE A 163 0.20 -8.76 2.09
N VAL A 164 -0.37 -9.40 3.09
CA VAL A 164 -1.81 -9.26 3.42
C VAL A 164 -1.93 -8.55 4.76
N LYS A 165 -2.66 -7.43 4.78
CA LYS A 165 -2.89 -6.61 5.97
C LYS A 165 -4.37 -6.49 6.30
#